data_c24f9c4420d1fffd23bdb83b99fc1542
#
_entry.id   c24f9c4420d1fffd23bdb83b99fc1542
#
_cell.length_a   1.000
_cell.length_b   1.000
_cell.length_c   1.000
_cell.angle_alpha   90.00
_cell.angle_beta   90.00
_cell.angle_gamma   90.00
#
_symmetry.space_group_name_H-M   'P 1'
#
loop_
_entity.id
_entity.type
_entity.pdbx_description
1 polymer ?
#
loop_
_entity_poly.entity_id
_entity_poly.type
_entity_poly.pdbx_seq_one_letter_code
_entity_poly.pdbx_strand_id
1 'polypeptide(L)'
;MKITFTHGYFIKEDEKEQEIMRPYPPLGILYLSAWLEKKGMDNEVFDTTFSTKKELYQHLEKEQPDLVPIYTNLMTKVNVIEMVQFICSNPLLKHTIVVLGGPDVTYNIPDYLATGAHIVVVGEGEQTMLEIAETVAKGNREEFAHIDGLAYRTRDGAVFKTKARARLRPVDDLPFPNRKKINLHEYLKAWKAHHGLNAVSVSTQRGCPYTCKWCSTAVYGQSYRRRSPKVVVDELLDIKKHYSPDTLWFVDDVFTVSHKWLEGFAKEVNERDAVIPFECITRADRMDESVLDLLKKAGCFRIWIGAESGSQKIIDAMDRRVDVNQVRSMIQLTRQKGLEAGTFIMLGYPGETEEDIEETIHHLKTSNPDHFTITIAYPIKGTGLYEQVEAVQTVENDWNTSTDRDRDFERTYPRSYYDYAVRWVVNEVNYHKQVLKGQQFSLAATKMKTKSVAAKAGMAYAKRFS
;
A
#
# COMPACT_ATOMS: atom_id res chain seq x y z
N MET A 1 16.14 -26.67 -10.51
CA MET A 1 14.86 -25.97 -10.55
C MET A 1 15.12 -24.47 -10.64
N LYS A 2 14.52 -23.79 -11.61
CA LYS A 2 14.61 -22.33 -11.77
C LYS A 2 13.36 -21.66 -11.21
N ILE A 3 13.52 -20.62 -10.38
CA ILE A 3 12.46 -19.83 -9.77
C ILE A 3 12.63 -18.37 -10.18
N THR A 4 11.64 -17.80 -10.85
CA THR A 4 11.63 -16.38 -11.24
C THR A 4 10.48 -15.66 -10.55
N PHE A 5 10.79 -14.89 -9.50
CA PHE A 5 9.83 -13.97 -8.87
C PHE A 5 9.57 -12.76 -9.76
N THR A 6 8.32 -12.31 -9.83
CA THR A 6 7.97 -11.09 -10.56
C THR A 6 6.70 -10.43 -10.01
N HIS A 7 6.29 -9.32 -10.60
CA HIS A 7 5.07 -8.58 -10.25
C HIS A 7 4.50 -7.87 -11.49
N GLY A 8 3.31 -7.27 -11.39
CA GLY A 8 2.62 -6.66 -12.51
C GLY A 8 2.68 -5.12 -12.58
N TYR A 9 3.67 -4.48 -11.94
CA TYR A 9 3.80 -3.02 -11.97
C TYR A 9 4.78 -2.58 -13.06
N PHE A 10 4.27 -1.93 -14.12
CA PHE A 10 5.03 -1.47 -15.27
C PHE A 10 4.87 0.04 -15.44
N ILE A 11 5.76 0.83 -14.83
CA ILE A 11 5.66 2.29 -14.86
C ILE A 11 5.82 2.85 -16.28
N LYS A 12 6.59 2.18 -17.16
CA LYS A 12 6.76 2.58 -18.55
C LYS A 12 5.48 2.46 -19.38
N GLU A 13 4.52 1.66 -18.93
CA GLU A 13 3.27 1.39 -19.63
C GLU A 13 2.06 2.06 -18.95
N ASP A 14 2.27 2.90 -17.92
CA ASP A 14 1.23 3.61 -17.17
C ASP A 14 1.54 5.11 -17.10
N GLU A 15 0.85 5.91 -17.94
CA GLU A 15 1.05 7.35 -18.03
C GLU A 15 0.84 8.07 -16.69
N LYS A 16 -0.14 7.61 -15.89
CA LYS A 16 -0.45 8.20 -14.60
C LYS A 16 0.67 7.93 -13.57
N GLU A 17 1.20 6.71 -13.56
CA GLU A 17 2.31 6.35 -12.69
C GLU A 17 3.61 7.05 -13.12
N GLN A 18 3.80 7.33 -14.42
CA GLN A 18 4.91 8.16 -14.92
C GLN A 18 4.81 9.61 -14.42
N GLU A 19 3.60 10.19 -14.38
CA GLU A 19 3.38 11.53 -13.83
C GLU A 19 3.66 11.59 -12.32
N ILE A 20 3.23 10.56 -11.58
CA ILE A 20 3.44 10.46 -10.13
C ILE A 20 4.90 10.17 -9.81
N MET A 21 5.53 9.28 -10.53
CA MET A 21 6.91 8.80 -10.43
C MET A 21 7.36 8.51 -8.99
N ARG A 22 6.59 7.69 -8.29
CA ARG A 22 6.90 7.21 -6.94
C ARG A 22 7.01 5.69 -6.88
N PRO A 23 7.93 5.08 -7.63
CA PRO A 23 8.07 3.64 -7.61
C PRO A 23 8.59 3.15 -6.25
N TYR A 24 7.96 2.10 -5.73
CA TYR A 24 8.39 1.42 -4.51
C TYR A 24 8.92 0.03 -4.85
N PRO A 25 10.09 -0.36 -4.32
CA PRO A 25 10.59 -1.71 -4.46
C PRO A 25 9.57 -2.74 -3.99
N PRO A 26 9.43 -3.90 -4.67
CA PRO A 26 8.45 -4.92 -4.34
C PRO A 26 8.87 -5.74 -3.12
N LEU A 27 8.86 -5.13 -1.91
CA LEU A 27 9.38 -5.72 -0.67
C LEU A 27 8.85 -7.14 -0.41
N GLY A 28 7.58 -7.42 -0.72
CA GLY A 28 6.99 -8.74 -0.50
C GLY A 28 7.79 -9.86 -1.18
N ILE A 29 8.05 -9.74 -2.49
CA ILE A 29 8.81 -10.75 -3.22
C ILE A 29 10.30 -10.73 -2.85
N LEU A 30 10.85 -9.58 -2.46
CA LEU A 30 12.24 -9.50 -1.99
C LEU A 30 12.43 -10.22 -0.65
N TYR A 31 11.45 -10.22 0.24
CA TYR A 31 11.45 -11.04 1.45
C TYR A 31 11.35 -12.54 1.11
N LEU A 32 10.46 -12.91 0.18
CA LEU A 32 10.33 -14.30 -0.28
C LEU A 32 11.62 -14.80 -0.90
N SER A 33 12.22 -14.02 -1.79
CA SER A 33 13.53 -14.31 -2.40
C SER A 33 14.61 -14.55 -1.36
N ALA A 34 14.74 -13.65 -0.39
CA ALA A 34 15.72 -13.75 0.69
C ALA A 34 15.47 -14.97 1.60
N TRP A 35 14.18 -15.30 1.86
CA TRP A 35 13.82 -16.47 2.64
C TRP A 35 14.22 -17.77 1.97
N LEU A 36 13.94 -17.91 0.67
CA LEU A 36 14.32 -19.08 -0.11
C LEU A 36 15.85 -19.24 -0.16
N GLU A 37 16.61 -18.16 -0.40
CA GLU A 37 18.07 -18.19 -0.37
C GLU A 37 18.62 -18.60 1.01
N LYS A 38 18.06 -18.07 2.10
CA LYS A 38 18.40 -18.49 3.47
C LYS A 38 18.20 -20.00 3.70
N LYS A 39 17.29 -20.62 2.93
CA LYS A 39 16.99 -22.06 2.96
C LYS A 39 17.75 -22.88 1.88
N GLY A 40 18.69 -22.25 1.18
CA GLY A 40 19.53 -22.91 0.18
C GLY A 40 18.88 -23.07 -1.19
N MET A 41 17.77 -22.37 -1.46
CA MET A 41 17.11 -22.37 -2.77
C MET A 41 17.46 -21.13 -3.55
N ASP A 42 18.22 -21.30 -4.63
CA ASP A 42 18.53 -20.21 -5.56
C ASP A 42 17.26 -19.77 -6.33
N ASN A 43 17.19 -18.47 -6.59
CA ASN A 43 16.08 -17.84 -7.30
C ASN A 43 16.52 -16.52 -7.93
N GLU A 44 15.75 -16.02 -8.85
CA GLU A 44 15.90 -14.67 -9.39
C GLU A 44 14.67 -13.81 -9.15
N VAL A 45 14.83 -12.52 -9.29
CA VAL A 45 13.72 -11.54 -9.30
C VAL A 45 13.80 -10.77 -10.60
N PHE A 46 12.78 -10.93 -11.46
CA PHE A 46 12.59 -10.05 -12.60
C PHE A 46 11.69 -8.90 -12.17
N ASP A 47 12.31 -7.76 -11.89
CA ASP A 47 11.64 -6.53 -11.47
C ASP A 47 11.05 -5.81 -12.69
N THR A 48 9.72 -5.74 -12.76
CA THR A 48 9.00 -5.13 -13.89
C THR A 48 8.86 -3.63 -13.81
N THR A 49 9.23 -2.99 -12.69
CA THR A 49 8.96 -1.57 -12.44
C THR A 49 9.46 -0.66 -13.57
N PHE A 50 10.70 -0.87 -13.99
CA PHE A 50 11.33 -0.11 -15.09
C PHE A 50 11.48 -0.92 -16.38
N SER A 51 10.78 -2.04 -16.49
CA SER A 51 10.75 -2.91 -17.66
C SER A 51 9.41 -2.78 -18.40
N THR A 52 9.27 -3.52 -19.49
CA THR A 52 8.03 -3.69 -20.26
C THR A 52 7.53 -5.12 -20.18
N LYS A 53 6.26 -5.36 -20.45
CA LYS A 53 5.70 -6.72 -20.58
C LYS A 53 6.47 -7.55 -21.60
N LYS A 54 6.86 -6.92 -22.72
CA LYS A 54 7.64 -7.59 -23.77
C LYS A 54 8.98 -8.11 -23.26
N GLU A 55 9.70 -7.30 -22.49
CA GLU A 55 11.00 -7.69 -21.91
C GLU A 55 10.84 -8.85 -20.91
N LEU A 56 9.79 -8.81 -20.07
CA LEU A 56 9.46 -9.91 -19.18
C LEU A 56 9.15 -11.20 -19.95
N TYR A 57 8.33 -11.12 -20.99
CA TYR A 57 7.93 -12.30 -21.77
C TYR A 57 9.14 -12.93 -22.48
N GLN A 58 10.01 -12.13 -23.08
CA GLN A 58 11.26 -12.61 -23.68
C GLN A 58 12.18 -13.26 -22.65
N HIS A 59 12.26 -12.71 -21.44
CA HIS A 59 13.03 -13.31 -20.36
C HIS A 59 12.47 -14.67 -19.95
N LEU A 60 11.16 -14.79 -19.75
CA LEU A 60 10.51 -16.05 -19.38
C LEU A 60 10.69 -17.12 -20.47
N GLU A 61 10.54 -16.77 -21.75
CA GLU A 61 10.77 -17.68 -22.88
C GLU A 61 12.21 -18.19 -22.96
N LYS A 62 13.18 -17.31 -22.66
CA LYS A 62 14.60 -17.65 -22.67
C LYS A 62 14.97 -18.55 -21.48
N GLU A 63 14.58 -18.16 -20.28
CA GLU A 63 14.98 -18.84 -19.03
C GLU A 63 14.15 -20.09 -18.73
N GLN A 64 12.91 -20.16 -19.22
CA GLN A 64 11.96 -21.28 -19.05
C GLN A 64 11.89 -21.77 -17.59
N PRO A 65 11.50 -20.89 -16.64
CA PRO A 65 11.50 -21.23 -15.22
C PRO A 65 10.49 -22.33 -14.89
N ASP A 66 10.82 -23.18 -13.93
CA ASP A 66 9.92 -24.21 -13.39
C ASP A 66 8.81 -23.59 -12.54
N LEU A 67 9.10 -22.44 -11.89
CA LEU A 67 8.20 -21.78 -10.95
C LEU A 67 8.24 -20.26 -11.16
N VAL A 68 7.08 -19.65 -11.36
CA VAL A 68 6.91 -18.19 -11.48
C VAL A 68 5.94 -17.68 -10.41
N PRO A 69 6.45 -17.27 -9.23
CA PRO A 69 5.65 -16.58 -8.24
C PRO A 69 5.44 -15.11 -8.63
N ILE A 70 4.18 -14.66 -8.67
CA ILE A 70 3.79 -13.31 -9.07
C ILE A 70 3.09 -12.60 -7.92
N TYR A 71 3.62 -11.46 -7.51
CA TYR A 71 2.95 -10.60 -6.53
C TYR A 71 1.81 -9.82 -7.17
N THR A 72 0.65 -9.89 -6.52
CA THR A 72 -0.61 -9.30 -7.01
C THR A 72 -1.23 -8.40 -5.95
N ASN A 73 -1.51 -7.18 -6.35
CA ASN A 73 -2.30 -6.24 -5.57
C ASN A 73 -3.35 -5.56 -6.46
N LEU A 74 -4.17 -4.72 -5.88
CA LEU A 74 -5.23 -3.98 -6.56
C LEU A 74 -4.74 -3.23 -7.82
N MET A 75 -3.54 -2.63 -7.77
CA MET A 75 -2.99 -1.84 -8.88
C MET A 75 -2.46 -2.71 -10.03
N THR A 76 -1.96 -3.89 -9.69
CA THR A 76 -1.25 -4.74 -10.66
C THR A 76 -2.13 -5.85 -11.24
N LYS A 77 -3.36 -6.01 -10.74
CA LYS A 77 -4.28 -7.09 -11.06
C LYS A 77 -4.42 -7.36 -12.55
N VAL A 78 -4.77 -6.36 -13.35
CA VAL A 78 -5.02 -6.53 -14.79
C VAL A 78 -3.77 -7.01 -15.52
N ASN A 79 -2.62 -6.39 -15.24
CA ASN A 79 -1.35 -6.83 -15.82
C ASN A 79 -0.99 -8.27 -15.41
N VAL A 80 -1.25 -8.64 -14.14
CA VAL A 80 -0.99 -10.01 -13.66
C VAL A 80 -1.88 -11.02 -14.38
N ILE A 81 -3.15 -10.71 -14.66
CA ILE A 81 -4.03 -11.57 -15.43
C ILE A 81 -3.46 -11.82 -16.84
N GLU A 82 -3.03 -10.78 -17.54
CA GLU A 82 -2.38 -10.89 -18.86
C GLU A 82 -1.09 -11.74 -18.80
N MET A 83 -0.27 -11.53 -17.75
CA MET A 83 0.95 -12.34 -17.55
C MET A 83 0.64 -13.82 -17.33
N VAL A 84 -0.36 -14.15 -16.53
CA VAL A 84 -0.81 -15.54 -16.31
C VAL A 84 -1.27 -16.17 -17.62
N GLN A 85 -2.11 -15.46 -18.36
CA GLN A 85 -2.63 -15.93 -19.67
C GLN A 85 -1.49 -16.16 -20.66
N PHE A 86 -0.51 -15.24 -20.73
CA PHE A 86 0.67 -15.42 -21.57
C PHE A 86 1.45 -16.70 -21.20
N ILE A 87 1.79 -16.86 -19.90
CA ILE A 87 2.57 -18.02 -19.46
C ILE A 87 1.84 -19.34 -19.74
N CYS A 88 0.54 -19.39 -19.43
CA CYS A 88 -0.24 -20.63 -19.59
C CYS A 88 -0.54 -20.98 -21.06
N SER A 89 -0.58 -20.00 -21.97
CA SER A 89 -0.80 -20.23 -23.40
C SER A 89 0.50 -20.49 -24.18
N ASN A 90 1.67 -20.16 -23.62
CA ASN A 90 2.95 -20.25 -24.32
C ASN A 90 3.48 -21.70 -24.34
N PRO A 91 3.72 -22.30 -25.53
CA PRO A 91 4.22 -23.67 -25.64
C PRO A 91 5.55 -23.93 -24.96
N LEU A 92 6.43 -22.93 -24.87
CA LEU A 92 7.74 -23.03 -24.21
C LEU A 92 7.63 -23.10 -22.69
N LEU A 93 6.51 -22.61 -22.11
CA LEU A 93 6.29 -22.49 -20.67
C LEU A 93 5.28 -23.51 -20.11
N LYS A 94 4.94 -24.55 -20.88
CA LYS A 94 3.93 -25.56 -20.46
C LYS A 94 4.24 -26.28 -19.14
N HIS A 95 5.51 -26.36 -18.77
CA HIS A 95 5.96 -26.98 -17.51
C HIS A 95 5.92 -26.01 -16.33
N THR A 96 5.90 -24.71 -16.61
CA THR A 96 5.98 -23.64 -15.60
C THR A 96 4.75 -23.63 -14.69
N ILE A 97 4.98 -23.63 -13.40
CA ILE A 97 3.93 -23.47 -12.40
C ILE A 97 3.81 -22.00 -12.03
N VAL A 98 2.65 -21.42 -12.27
CA VAL A 98 2.33 -20.04 -11.90
C VAL A 98 1.72 -20.01 -10.51
N VAL A 99 2.34 -19.26 -9.60
CA VAL A 99 1.88 -19.06 -8.22
C VAL A 99 1.55 -17.58 -8.01
N LEU A 100 0.34 -17.29 -7.56
CA LEU A 100 -0.09 -15.93 -7.23
C LEU A 100 -0.09 -15.72 -5.73
N GLY A 101 0.37 -14.55 -5.28
CA GLY A 101 0.34 -14.14 -3.88
C GLY A 101 0.16 -12.63 -3.74
N GLY A 102 -0.16 -12.17 -2.54
CA GLY A 102 -0.39 -10.75 -2.26
C GLY A 102 -1.81 -10.45 -1.80
N PRO A 103 -2.13 -9.19 -1.51
CA PRO A 103 -3.40 -8.85 -0.85
C PRO A 103 -4.64 -9.12 -1.71
N ASP A 104 -4.59 -8.89 -3.01
CA ASP A 104 -5.78 -8.99 -3.87
C ASP A 104 -6.25 -10.44 -4.07
N VAL A 105 -5.33 -11.39 -4.09
CA VAL A 105 -5.67 -12.80 -4.34
C VAL A 105 -6.47 -13.43 -3.21
N THR A 106 -6.35 -12.93 -1.98
CA THR A 106 -6.96 -13.52 -0.79
C THR A 106 -8.50 -13.62 -0.89
N TYR A 107 -9.13 -12.65 -1.52
CA TYR A 107 -10.59 -12.57 -1.65
C TYR A 107 -11.11 -12.92 -3.06
N ASN A 108 -10.21 -13.15 -4.02
CA ASN A 108 -10.54 -13.40 -5.42
C ASN A 108 -9.97 -14.75 -5.92
N ILE A 109 -9.83 -15.75 -5.03
CA ILE A 109 -9.19 -17.03 -5.32
C ILE A 109 -9.80 -17.75 -6.55
N PRO A 110 -11.13 -17.96 -6.64
CA PRO A 110 -11.73 -18.67 -7.78
C PRO A 110 -11.46 -17.96 -9.11
N ASP A 111 -11.52 -16.62 -9.09
CA ASP A 111 -11.33 -15.79 -10.28
C ASP A 111 -9.89 -15.89 -10.79
N TYR A 112 -8.89 -15.77 -9.91
CA TYR A 112 -7.48 -15.93 -10.27
C TYR A 112 -7.15 -17.35 -10.76
N LEU A 113 -7.71 -18.37 -10.12
CA LEU A 113 -7.53 -19.75 -10.61
C LEU A 113 -8.24 -19.98 -11.96
N ALA A 114 -9.28 -19.21 -12.29
CA ALA A 114 -9.94 -19.28 -13.59
C ALA A 114 -9.11 -18.66 -14.72
N THR A 115 -8.16 -17.75 -14.42
CA THR A 115 -7.26 -17.19 -15.44
C THR A 115 -6.20 -18.17 -15.93
N GLY A 116 -6.02 -19.30 -15.25
CA GLY A 116 -4.99 -20.31 -15.53
C GLY A 116 -3.91 -20.41 -14.46
N ALA A 117 -3.91 -19.56 -13.42
CA ALA A 117 -2.98 -19.69 -12.32
C ALA A 117 -3.11 -21.08 -11.65
N HIS A 118 -1.99 -21.70 -11.34
CA HIS A 118 -1.96 -23.06 -10.78
C HIS A 118 -2.22 -23.07 -9.28
N ILE A 119 -1.64 -22.09 -8.57
CA ILE A 119 -1.67 -22.00 -7.12
C ILE A 119 -1.88 -20.54 -6.69
N VAL A 120 -2.70 -20.35 -5.67
CA VAL A 120 -2.85 -19.08 -4.95
C VAL A 120 -2.36 -19.27 -3.53
N VAL A 121 -1.41 -18.42 -3.10
CA VAL A 121 -0.91 -18.36 -1.72
C VAL A 121 -1.72 -17.36 -0.90
N VAL A 122 -2.28 -17.81 0.20
CA VAL A 122 -3.15 -17.02 1.10
C VAL A 122 -2.40 -16.73 2.41
N GLY A 123 -2.25 -15.46 2.73
CA GLY A 123 -1.54 -15.00 3.93
C GLY A 123 -0.04 -14.82 3.70
N GLU A 124 0.76 -15.13 4.71
CA GLU A 124 2.23 -14.97 4.65
C GLU A 124 2.87 -16.06 3.79
N GLY A 125 3.69 -15.63 2.84
CA GLY A 125 4.17 -16.51 1.78
C GLY A 125 5.50 -17.20 2.04
N GLU A 126 6.30 -16.80 3.04
CA GLU A 126 7.69 -17.25 3.17
C GLU A 126 7.82 -18.76 3.29
N GLN A 127 7.17 -19.34 4.28
CA GLN A 127 7.25 -20.79 4.49
C GLN A 127 6.42 -21.55 3.44
N THR A 128 5.28 -20.99 3.00
CA THR A 128 4.44 -21.58 1.95
C THR A 128 5.19 -21.68 0.63
N MET A 129 5.90 -20.63 0.21
CA MET A 129 6.70 -20.65 -1.02
C MET A 129 7.87 -21.63 -0.94
N LEU A 130 8.51 -21.78 0.23
CA LEU A 130 9.54 -22.78 0.43
C LEU A 130 8.99 -24.19 0.20
N GLU A 131 7.88 -24.54 0.85
CA GLU A 131 7.25 -25.86 0.72
C GLU A 131 6.74 -26.13 -0.70
N ILE A 132 6.20 -25.10 -1.39
CA ILE A 132 5.86 -25.22 -2.83
C ILE A 132 7.11 -25.54 -3.65
N ALA A 133 8.19 -24.78 -3.46
CA ALA A 133 9.41 -24.95 -4.21
C ALA A 133 10.03 -26.34 -3.97
N GLU A 134 10.05 -26.83 -2.73
CA GLU A 134 10.50 -28.19 -2.39
C GLU A 134 9.65 -29.28 -3.07
N THR A 135 8.33 -29.09 -3.07
CA THR A 135 7.37 -30.01 -3.69
C THR A 135 7.54 -30.06 -5.21
N VAL A 136 7.71 -28.89 -5.85
CA VAL A 136 7.98 -28.81 -7.28
C VAL A 136 9.31 -29.47 -7.63
N ALA A 137 10.37 -29.27 -6.83
CA ALA A 137 11.68 -29.88 -7.03
C ALA A 137 11.63 -31.41 -6.96
N LYS A 138 10.74 -31.97 -6.13
CA LYS A 138 10.52 -33.43 -6.01
C LYS A 138 9.62 -34.00 -7.13
N GLY A 139 8.96 -33.16 -7.93
CA GLY A 139 8.03 -33.57 -8.97
C GLY A 139 6.69 -34.14 -8.46
N ASN A 140 6.38 -34.00 -7.18
CA ASN A 140 5.19 -34.58 -6.52
C ASN A 140 4.10 -33.56 -6.25
N ARG A 141 3.30 -33.25 -7.28
CA ARG A 141 2.22 -32.26 -7.15
C ARG A 141 1.05 -32.68 -6.23
N GLU A 142 0.94 -33.94 -5.87
CA GLU A 142 -0.12 -34.40 -4.95
C GLU A 142 0.15 -33.94 -3.50
N GLU A 143 1.38 -33.63 -3.16
CA GLU A 143 1.77 -33.09 -1.85
C GLU A 143 1.30 -31.66 -1.59
N PHE A 144 0.81 -30.90 -2.62
CA PHE A 144 0.26 -29.57 -2.38
C PHE A 144 -0.90 -29.56 -1.38
N ALA A 145 -1.67 -30.64 -1.29
CA ALA A 145 -2.76 -30.77 -0.32
C ALA A 145 -2.30 -30.68 1.15
N HIS A 146 -1.03 -30.93 1.44
CA HIS A 146 -0.43 -30.92 2.79
C HIS A 146 0.25 -29.58 3.13
N ILE A 147 0.34 -28.66 2.17
CA ILE A 147 0.96 -27.35 2.40
C ILE A 147 -0.10 -26.36 2.91
N ASP A 148 0.09 -25.81 4.10
CA ASP A 148 -0.80 -24.81 4.67
C ASP A 148 -0.77 -23.49 3.86
N GLY A 149 -1.93 -22.82 3.75
CA GLY A 149 -2.03 -21.50 3.13
C GLY A 149 -2.09 -21.50 1.60
N LEU A 150 -2.58 -22.59 0.98
CA LEU A 150 -2.77 -22.70 -0.47
C LEU A 150 -4.23 -22.73 -0.88
N ALA A 151 -4.47 -22.34 -2.13
CA ALA A 151 -5.65 -22.72 -2.89
C ALA A 151 -5.23 -23.10 -4.31
N TYR A 152 -5.87 -24.12 -4.89
CA TYR A 152 -5.61 -24.61 -6.24
C TYR A 152 -6.86 -25.33 -6.80
N ARG A 153 -6.86 -25.62 -8.11
CA ARG A 153 -7.92 -26.45 -8.72
C ARG A 153 -7.55 -27.92 -8.64
N THR A 154 -8.47 -28.73 -8.18
CA THR A 154 -8.39 -30.19 -8.22
C THR A 154 -8.60 -30.70 -9.65
N ARG A 155 -8.35 -31.99 -9.90
CA ARG A 155 -8.48 -32.60 -11.24
C ARG A 155 -9.92 -32.52 -11.80
N ASP A 156 -10.93 -32.51 -10.95
CA ASP A 156 -12.35 -32.33 -11.28
C ASP A 156 -12.76 -30.86 -11.46
N GLY A 157 -11.81 -29.91 -11.34
CA GLY A 157 -12.02 -28.49 -11.54
C GLY A 157 -12.51 -27.71 -10.31
N ALA A 158 -12.76 -28.38 -9.19
CA ALA A 158 -13.16 -27.70 -7.96
C ALA A 158 -12.01 -26.89 -7.33
N VAL A 159 -12.34 -25.82 -6.62
CA VAL A 159 -11.36 -25.04 -5.87
C VAL A 159 -11.16 -25.68 -4.50
N PHE A 160 -9.96 -26.13 -4.23
CA PHE A 160 -9.57 -26.68 -2.93
C PHE A 160 -8.72 -25.63 -2.17
N LYS A 161 -9.04 -25.43 -0.90
CA LYS A 161 -8.27 -24.58 0.02
C LYS A 161 -7.71 -25.44 1.14
N THR A 162 -6.40 -25.36 1.35
CA THR A 162 -5.74 -26.03 2.46
C THR A 162 -6.00 -25.26 3.77
N LYS A 163 -5.55 -25.81 4.88
CA LYS A 163 -5.59 -25.15 6.18
C LYS A 163 -4.87 -23.81 6.15
N ALA A 164 -5.41 -22.81 6.84
CA ALA A 164 -4.74 -21.51 6.96
C ALA A 164 -3.38 -21.66 7.67
N ARG A 165 -2.34 -21.06 7.11
CA ARG A 165 -1.01 -21.08 7.71
C ARG A 165 -0.94 -20.26 8.99
N ALA A 166 -0.26 -20.79 9.98
CA ALA A 166 0.09 -20.04 11.19
C ALA A 166 1.01 -18.86 10.84
N ARG A 167 0.77 -17.72 11.48
CA ARG A 167 1.56 -16.50 11.27
C ARG A 167 2.99 -16.70 11.75
N LEU A 168 3.95 -16.20 10.96
CA LEU A 168 5.38 -16.28 11.27
C LEU A 168 5.71 -15.61 12.61
N ARG A 169 6.39 -16.36 13.48
CA ARG A 169 6.90 -15.87 14.78
C ARG A 169 8.18 -16.62 15.14
N PRO A 170 9.23 -15.94 15.61
CA PRO A 170 9.36 -14.46 15.68
C PRO A 170 9.57 -13.82 14.29
N VAL A 171 9.19 -12.55 14.14
CA VAL A 171 9.37 -11.81 12.87
C VAL A 171 10.86 -11.47 12.63
N ASP A 172 11.68 -11.50 13.66
CA ASP A 172 13.14 -11.31 13.59
C ASP A 172 13.86 -12.44 12.83
N ASP A 173 13.22 -13.60 12.63
CA ASP A 173 13.77 -14.69 11.83
C ASP A 173 13.83 -14.37 10.33
N LEU A 174 13.08 -13.36 9.89
CA LEU A 174 13.10 -12.92 8.50
C LEU A 174 14.47 -12.33 8.15
N PRO A 175 15.07 -12.76 7.03
CA PRO A 175 16.22 -12.06 6.47
C PRO A 175 15.81 -10.64 6.03
N PHE A 176 16.79 -9.78 5.77
CA PHE A 176 16.53 -8.53 5.08
C PHE A 176 16.02 -8.79 3.66
N PRO A 177 15.15 -7.91 3.12
CA PRO A 177 14.69 -8.05 1.74
C PRO A 177 15.89 -8.08 0.78
N ASN A 178 15.86 -8.95 -0.21
CA ASN A 178 16.98 -9.17 -1.14
C ASN A 178 17.08 -8.03 -2.18
N ARG A 179 17.39 -6.82 -1.72
CA ARG A 179 17.47 -5.62 -2.55
C ARG A 179 18.54 -5.71 -3.64
N LYS A 180 19.50 -6.63 -3.50
CA LYS A 180 20.57 -6.86 -4.51
C LYS A 180 20.05 -7.56 -5.77
N LYS A 181 18.86 -8.19 -5.72
CA LYS A 181 18.23 -8.85 -6.87
C LYS A 181 17.52 -7.87 -7.83
N ILE A 182 17.44 -6.59 -7.45
CA ILE A 182 16.84 -5.53 -8.27
C ILE A 182 17.81 -4.37 -8.46
N ASN A 183 17.57 -3.53 -9.45
CA ASN A 183 18.34 -2.29 -9.65
C ASN A 183 17.79 -1.16 -8.76
N LEU A 184 18.04 -1.23 -7.43
CA LEU A 184 17.53 -0.22 -6.49
C LEU A 184 18.04 1.20 -6.81
N HIS A 185 19.20 1.36 -7.44
CA HIS A 185 19.73 2.68 -7.84
C HIS A 185 18.83 3.39 -8.86
N GLU A 186 18.11 2.65 -9.72
CA GLU A 186 17.16 3.24 -10.66
C GLU A 186 15.95 3.83 -9.92
N TYR A 187 15.46 3.18 -8.88
CA TYR A 187 14.43 3.74 -7.99
C TYR A 187 14.90 5.04 -7.34
N LEU A 188 16.09 5.02 -6.74
CA LEU A 188 16.65 6.21 -6.08
C LEU A 188 16.83 7.37 -7.07
N LYS A 189 17.27 7.09 -8.30
CA LYS A 189 17.41 8.09 -9.37
C LYS A 189 16.05 8.66 -9.77
N ALA A 190 15.04 7.81 -9.99
CA ALA A 190 13.69 8.24 -10.35
C ALA A 190 13.08 9.16 -9.28
N TRP A 191 13.13 8.73 -8.02
CA TRP A 191 12.66 9.55 -6.90
C TRP A 191 13.37 10.89 -6.81
N LYS A 192 14.70 10.91 -6.88
CA LYS A 192 15.48 12.14 -6.75
C LYS A 192 15.20 13.12 -7.89
N ALA A 193 15.06 12.62 -9.12
CA ALA A 193 14.78 13.44 -10.29
C ALA A 193 13.40 14.13 -10.22
N HIS A 194 12.38 13.47 -9.66
CA HIS A 194 11.01 13.97 -9.63
C HIS A 194 10.62 14.67 -8.32
N HIS A 195 11.25 14.29 -7.21
CA HIS A 195 10.87 14.76 -5.87
C HIS A 195 11.99 15.48 -5.10
N GLY A 196 13.18 15.60 -5.70
CA GLY A 196 14.33 16.27 -5.07
C GLY A 196 15.09 15.43 -4.04
N LEU A 197 14.43 14.44 -3.42
CA LEU A 197 15.00 13.49 -2.48
C LEU A 197 14.70 12.07 -2.95
N ASN A 198 15.60 11.15 -2.64
CA ASN A 198 15.33 9.72 -2.85
C ASN A 198 14.93 9.04 -1.53
N ALA A 199 14.21 7.92 -1.64
CA ALA A 199 13.74 7.16 -0.49
C ALA A 199 13.92 5.65 -0.69
N VAL A 200 14.27 4.94 0.39
CA VAL A 200 14.23 3.47 0.46
C VAL A 200 13.11 3.05 1.39
N SER A 201 12.29 2.10 0.93
CA SER A 201 11.22 1.53 1.74
C SER A 201 11.74 0.52 2.75
N VAL A 202 11.23 0.61 4.00
CA VAL A 202 11.54 -0.33 5.09
C VAL A 202 10.24 -0.72 5.79
N SER A 203 10.07 -2.02 6.08
CA SER A 203 8.96 -2.52 6.89
C SER A 203 9.47 -3.02 8.23
N THR A 204 8.89 -2.54 9.32
CA THR A 204 9.27 -2.98 10.66
C THR A 204 8.22 -3.86 11.32
N GLN A 205 6.98 -3.85 10.80
CA GLN A 205 5.87 -4.59 11.39
C GLN A 205 5.08 -5.39 10.35
N ARG A 206 4.30 -6.33 10.83
CA ARG A 206 3.32 -7.10 10.07
C ARG A 206 1.96 -7.05 10.73
N GLY A 207 0.98 -6.59 9.98
CA GLY A 207 -0.41 -6.43 10.39
C GLY A 207 -0.67 -5.15 11.16
N CYS A 208 -1.96 -4.82 11.25
CA CYS A 208 -2.49 -3.67 11.94
C CYS A 208 -3.54 -4.16 12.96
N PRO A 209 -3.50 -3.72 14.24
CA PRO A 209 -4.43 -4.19 15.25
C PRO A 209 -5.81 -3.51 15.19
N TYR A 210 -6.01 -2.56 14.28
CA TYR A 210 -7.23 -1.76 14.17
C TYR A 210 -8.24 -2.35 13.19
N THR A 211 -9.50 -1.93 13.32
CA THR A 211 -10.67 -2.49 12.63
C THR A 211 -11.33 -1.51 11.64
N CYS A 212 -10.57 -0.53 11.13
CA CYS A 212 -11.11 0.46 10.20
C CYS A 212 -11.79 -0.21 9.00
N LYS A 213 -13.07 0.11 8.75
CA LYS A 213 -13.92 -0.62 7.80
C LYS A 213 -13.47 -0.55 6.34
N TRP A 214 -12.71 0.46 5.94
CA TRP A 214 -12.22 0.60 4.55
C TRP A 214 -10.86 -0.05 4.31
N CYS A 215 -10.16 -0.47 5.39
CA CYS A 215 -8.77 -0.91 5.32
C CYS A 215 -8.66 -2.41 5.10
N SER A 216 -7.91 -2.81 4.07
CA SER A 216 -7.63 -4.22 3.80
C SER A 216 -6.52 -4.75 4.71
N THR A 217 -6.79 -5.87 5.37
CA THR A 217 -5.81 -6.61 6.18
C THR A 217 -5.50 -7.98 5.58
N ALA A 218 -5.64 -8.12 4.27
CA ALA A 218 -5.68 -9.39 3.55
C ALA A 218 -4.51 -10.34 3.82
N VAL A 219 -3.26 -9.84 3.88
CA VAL A 219 -2.08 -10.70 4.02
C VAL A 219 -1.77 -11.03 5.48
N TYR A 220 -1.67 -9.99 6.30
CA TYR A 220 -1.21 -10.17 7.70
C TYR A 220 -2.34 -10.30 8.71
N GLY A 221 -3.57 -10.06 8.27
CA GLY A 221 -4.75 -10.06 9.11
C GLY A 221 -4.72 -8.97 10.18
N GLN A 222 -5.78 -8.92 10.98
CA GLN A 222 -5.86 -8.08 12.16
C GLN A 222 -4.90 -8.62 13.23
N SER A 223 -3.67 -8.12 13.24
CA SER A 223 -2.60 -8.57 14.11
C SER A 223 -1.54 -7.49 14.30
N TYR A 224 -0.67 -7.67 15.27
CA TYR A 224 0.49 -6.83 15.47
C TYR A 224 1.69 -7.68 15.85
N ARG A 225 2.69 -7.70 14.97
CA ARG A 225 3.99 -8.36 15.18
C ARG A 225 5.06 -7.44 14.61
N ARG A 226 6.13 -7.25 15.35
CA ARG A 226 7.14 -6.27 14.98
C ARG A 226 8.54 -6.82 15.17
N ARG A 227 9.43 -6.47 14.26
CA ARG A 227 10.87 -6.74 14.35
C ARG A 227 11.47 -5.96 15.51
N SER A 228 12.42 -6.54 16.20
CA SER A 228 13.13 -5.84 17.29
C SER A 228 13.85 -4.59 16.78
N PRO A 229 14.01 -3.55 17.60
CA PRO A 229 14.77 -2.35 17.25
C PRO A 229 16.16 -2.68 16.70
N LYS A 230 16.86 -3.64 17.33
CA LYS A 230 18.20 -4.09 16.93
C LYS A 230 18.20 -4.59 15.48
N VAL A 231 17.29 -5.50 15.13
CA VAL A 231 17.22 -6.09 13.77
C VAL A 231 16.84 -5.04 12.72
N VAL A 232 15.96 -4.09 13.08
CA VAL A 232 15.64 -2.97 12.18
C VAL A 232 16.88 -2.10 11.95
N VAL A 233 17.60 -1.73 13.00
CA VAL A 233 18.81 -0.91 12.87
C VAL A 233 19.93 -1.63 12.13
N ASP A 234 20.07 -2.95 12.27
CA ASP A 234 20.99 -3.76 11.45
C ASP A 234 20.67 -3.60 9.94
N GLU A 235 19.38 -3.62 9.56
CA GLU A 235 18.95 -3.35 8.18
C GLU A 235 19.23 -1.90 7.74
N LEU A 236 19.02 -0.91 8.61
CA LEU A 236 19.32 0.49 8.29
C LEU A 236 20.81 0.71 8.03
N LEU A 237 21.69 0.06 8.78
CA LEU A 237 23.14 0.10 8.55
C LEU A 237 23.51 -0.56 7.22
N ASP A 238 22.89 -1.67 6.86
CA ASP A 238 23.09 -2.30 5.55
C ASP A 238 22.64 -1.38 4.40
N ILE A 239 21.47 -0.72 4.54
CA ILE A 239 20.98 0.26 3.57
C ILE A 239 21.92 1.46 3.48
N LYS A 240 22.35 2.03 4.62
CA LYS A 240 23.28 3.18 4.68
C LYS A 240 24.59 2.85 3.96
N LYS A 241 25.12 1.65 4.20
CA LYS A 241 26.38 1.19 3.60
C LYS A 241 26.29 0.98 2.09
N HIS A 242 25.22 0.41 1.57
CA HIS A 242 25.15 -0.03 0.18
C HIS A 242 24.45 0.98 -0.76
N TYR A 243 23.55 1.81 -0.24
CA TYR A 243 22.69 2.66 -1.06
C TYR A 243 22.76 4.15 -0.69
N SER A 244 23.13 4.49 0.54
CA SER A 244 23.22 5.87 1.04
C SER A 244 22.02 6.75 0.63
N PRO A 245 20.78 6.37 0.95
CA PRO A 245 19.61 7.13 0.53
C PRO A 245 19.51 8.47 1.26
N ASP A 246 18.85 9.45 0.64
CA ASP A 246 18.55 10.73 1.30
C ASP A 246 17.55 10.52 2.45
N THR A 247 16.56 9.62 2.28
CA THR A 247 15.50 9.35 3.26
C THR A 247 15.06 7.88 3.26
N LEU A 248 14.27 7.53 4.30
CA LEU A 248 13.53 6.27 4.36
C LEU A 248 12.03 6.53 4.35
N TRP A 249 11.29 5.60 3.76
CA TRP A 249 9.86 5.47 3.91
C TRP A 249 9.52 4.22 4.71
N PHE A 250 9.05 4.40 5.98
CA PHE A 250 8.52 3.26 6.73
C PHE A 250 7.11 2.94 6.24
N VAL A 251 6.96 1.75 5.63
CA VAL A 251 5.68 1.29 5.03
C VAL A 251 4.71 0.68 6.05
N ASP A 252 5.00 0.83 7.32
CA ASP A 252 4.15 0.31 8.40
C ASP A 252 2.82 1.07 8.48
N ASP A 253 1.70 0.38 8.64
CA ASP A 253 0.36 0.99 8.72
C ASP A 253 0.23 1.99 9.89
N VAL A 254 0.87 1.70 11.02
CA VAL A 254 0.91 2.59 12.21
C VAL A 254 2.25 2.43 12.92
N PHE A 255 3.17 3.33 12.69
CA PHE A 255 4.54 3.24 13.21
C PHE A 255 4.63 3.33 14.73
N THR A 256 3.72 4.05 15.39
CA THR A 256 3.76 4.36 16.83
C THR A 256 2.85 3.46 17.70
N VAL A 257 2.44 2.26 17.23
CA VAL A 257 1.60 1.35 18.04
C VAL A 257 2.21 1.03 19.40
N SER A 258 3.53 0.84 19.46
CA SER A 258 4.25 0.53 20.68
C SER A 258 5.27 1.62 21.02
N HIS A 259 4.98 2.42 22.04
CA HIS A 259 5.89 3.47 22.51
C HIS A 259 7.20 2.88 23.06
N LYS A 260 7.14 1.76 23.80
CA LYS A 260 8.33 1.02 24.28
C LYS A 260 9.25 0.60 23.14
N TRP A 261 8.67 0.14 22.02
CA TRP A 261 9.46 -0.20 20.85
C TRP A 261 10.12 1.05 20.26
N LEU A 262 9.39 2.16 20.16
CA LEU A 262 9.89 3.43 19.63
C LEU A 262 11.04 3.98 20.48
N GLU A 263 10.95 3.89 21.80
CA GLU A 263 12.06 4.24 22.73
C GLU A 263 13.32 3.42 22.42
N GLY A 264 13.14 2.09 22.30
CA GLY A 264 14.24 1.18 21.93
C GLY A 264 14.82 1.50 20.56
N PHE A 265 13.98 1.81 19.57
CA PHE A 265 14.41 2.16 18.22
C PHE A 265 15.18 3.50 18.22
N ALA A 266 14.65 4.53 18.88
CA ALA A 266 15.31 5.83 18.98
C ALA A 266 16.65 5.73 19.70
N LYS A 267 16.77 4.84 20.69
CA LYS A 267 18.03 4.55 21.37
C LYS A 267 19.03 3.88 20.43
N GLU A 268 18.66 2.72 19.87
CA GLU A 268 19.53 1.92 19.00
C GLU A 268 20.05 2.70 17.79
N VAL A 269 19.17 3.46 17.09
CA VAL A 269 19.55 4.20 15.89
C VAL A 269 20.56 5.30 16.18
N ASN A 270 20.48 5.94 17.35
CA ASN A 270 21.44 6.97 17.76
C ASN A 270 22.75 6.38 18.28
N GLU A 271 22.69 5.35 19.13
CA GLU A 271 23.90 4.74 19.70
C GLU A 271 24.78 4.08 18.63
N ARG A 272 24.20 3.66 17.52
CA ARG A 272 24.91 2.97 16.43
C ARG A 272 25.16 3.84 15.20
N ASP A 273 24.95 5.15 15.27
CA ASP A 273 25.07 6.10 14.14
C ASP A 273 24.32 5.64 12.88
N ALA A 274 23.11 5.10 13.09
CA ALA A 274 22.27 4.58 12.02
C ALA A 274 21.15 5.55 11.60
N VAL A 275 21.19 6.80 12.05
CA VAL A 275 20.19 7.81 11.71
C VAL A 275 20.20 8.06 10.19
N ILE A 276 19.04 7.86 9.57
CA ILE A 276 18.70 8.29 8.21
C ILE A 276 17.37 9.04 8.33
N PRO A 277 17.22 10.24 7.75
CA PRO A 277 15.95 10.95 7.78
C PRO A 277 14.80 10.06 7.28
N PHE A 278 13.65 10.09 7.94
CA PHE A 278 12.53 9.23 7.51
C PHE A 278 11.17 9.89 7.67
N GLU A 279 10.22 9.34 6.94
CA GLU A 279 8.79 9.60 7.12
C GLU A 279 8.04 8.30 7.47
N CYS A 280 6.96 8.44 8.21
CA CYS A 280 6.14 7.31 8.66
C CYS A 280 4.66 7.69 8.74
N ILE A 281 3.80 6.64 8.76
CA ILE A 281 2.36 6.78 8.96
C ILE A 281 2.02 6.47 10.41
N THR A 282 1.08 7.20 10.98
CA THR A 282 0.57 6.92 12.32
C THR A 282 -0.87 7.37 12.53
N ARG A 283 -1.38 7.10 13.73
CA ARG A 283 -2.70 7.51 14.22
C ARG A 283 -2.55 8.54 15.34
N ALA A 284 -3.46 9.51 15.38
CA ALA A 284 -3.42 10.55 16.41
C ALA A 284 -3.55 10.01 17.84
N ASP A 285 -4.34 8.94 18.05
CA ASP A 285 -4.49 8.27 19.34
C ASP A 285 -3.25 7.46 19.80
N ARG A 286 -2.20 7.45 18.99
CA ARG A 286 -0.88 6.84 19.27
C ARG A 286 0.24 7.88 19.28
N MET A 287 -0.12 9.14 19.51
CA MET A 287 0.78 10.27 19.53
C MET A 287 0.55 11.10 20.80
N ASP A 288 1.62 11.62 21.31
CA ASP A 288 1.69 12.65 22.33
C ASP A 288 3.02 13.40 22.16
N GLU A 289 3.29 14.36 23.02
CA GLU A 289 4.51 15.16 22.94
C GLU A 289 5.78 14.29 23.06
N SER A 290 5.78 13.28 23.95
CA SER A 290 6.92 12.39 24.15
C SER A 290 7.20 11.52 22.93
N VAL A 291 6.16 11.03 22.28
CA VAL A 291 6.25 10.25 21.02
C VAL A 291 6.84 11.11 19.90
N LEU A 292 6.43 12.38 19.79
CA LEU A 292 6.97 13.30 18.78
C LEU A 292 8.46 13.59 19.03
N ASP A 293 8.86 13.77 20.28
CA ASP A 293 10.27 13.98 20.65
C ASP A 293 11.13 12.73 20.34
N LEU A 294 10.60 11.51 20.58
CA LEU A 294 11.26 10.26 20.22
C LEU A 294 11.39 10.09 18.71
N LEU A 295 10.33 10.38 17.93
CA LEU A 295 10.36 10.32 16.48
C LEU A 295 11.41 11.30 15.92
N LYS A 296 11.42 12.54 16.41
CA LYS A 296 12.40 13.55 16.02
C LYS A 296 13.83 13.12 16.36
N LYS A 297 14.04 12.59 17.56
CA LYS A 297 15.32 12.03 17.98
C LYS A 297 15.80 10.87 17.10
N ALA A 298 14.88 10.06 16.61
CA ALA A 298 15.19 8.94 15.72
C ALA A 298 15.47 9.37 14.26
N GLY A 299 15.26 10.65 13.89
CA GLY A 299 15.49 11.17 12.55
C GLY A 299 14.22 11.36 11.71
N CYS A 300 13.02 11.22 12.31
CA CYS A 300 11.77 11.51 11.60
C CYS A 300 11.72 12.99 11.21
N PHE A 301 11.39 13.27 9.94
CA PHE A 301 11.18 14.64 9.47
C PHE A 301 9.72 14.91 9.07
N ARG A 302 8.96 13.86 8.71
CA ARG A 302 7.55 13.97 8.31
C ARG A 302 6.71 12.84 8.90
N ILE A 303 5.54 13.19 9.39
CA ILE A 303 4.56 12.24 9.93
C ILE A 303 3.27 12.36 9.16
N TRP A 304 2.78 11.25 8.61
CA TRP A 304 1.47 11.15 7.99
C TRP A 304 0.45 10.66 9.01
N ILE A 305 -0.52 11.50 9.34
CA ILE A 305 -1.55 11.25 10.34
C ILE A 305 -2.87 10.99 9.63
N GLY A 306 -3.41 9.77 9.75
CA GLY A 306 -4.70 9.43 9.16
C GLY A 306 -5.83 10.16 9.87
N ALA A 307 -6.41 11.19 9.23
CA ALA A 307 -7.63 11.86 9.67
C ALA A 307 -8.88 11.23 9.07
N GLU A 308 -8.84 10.92 7.80
CA GLU A 308 -9.87 10.38 6.93
C GLU A 308 -11.04 11.36 6.69
N SER A 309 -11.57 12.00 7.73
CA SER A 309 -12.61 13.05 7.65
C SER A 309 -12.43 14.10 8.74
N GLY A 310 -12.99 15.28 8.53
CA GLY A 310 -13.15 16.32 9.57
C GLY A 310 -14.45 16.18 10.35
N SER A 311 -15.35 15.29 9.95
CA SER A 311 -16.63 15.03 10.62
C SER A 311 -16.50 13.82 11.55
N GLN A 312 -16.85 14.00 12.83
CA GLN A 312 -16.87 12.90 13.81
C GLN A 312 -17.86 11.81 13.41
N LYS A 313 -19.02 12.19 12.88
CA LYS A 313 -20.03 11.26 12.36
C LYS A 313 -19.43 10.28 11.34
N ILE A 314 -18.64 10.77 10.39
CA ILE A 314 -18.03 9.95 9.35
C ILE A 314 -16.89 9.10 9.91
N ILE A 315 -16.07 9.64 10.83
CA ILE A 315 -15.02 8.91 11.55
C ILE A 315 -15.60 7.72 12.31
N ASP A 316 -16.75 7.92 12.98
CA ASP A 316 -17.44 6.86 13.73
C ASP A 316 -18.03 5.79 12.78
N ALA A 317 -18.65 6.22 11.67
CA ALA A 317 -19.14 5.31 10.63
C ALA A 317 -18.03 4.42 10.03
N MET A 318 -16.81 4.94 9.94
CA MET A 318 -15.61 4.25 9.49
C MET A 318 -15.02 3.26 10.52
N ASP A 319 -15.56 3.20 11.75
CA ASP A 319 -14.97 2.47 12.90
C ASP A 319 -13.50 2.87 13.15
N ARG A 320 -13.19 4.14 12.95
CA ARG A 320 -11.83 4.66 13.11
C ARG A 320 -11.41 4.77 14.57
N ARG A 321 -12.38 5.07 15.47
CA ARG A 321 -12.19 5.19 16.92
C ARG A 321 -11.12 6.21 17.29
N VAL A 322 -11.20 7.41 16.72
CA VAL A 322 -10.39 8.58 17.07
C VAL A 322 -11.29 9.81 17.20
N ASP A 323 -10.88 10.75 18.02
CA ASP A 323 -11.54 12.06 18.13
C ASP A 323 -10.94 13.03 17.12
N VAL A 324 -11.79 13.73 16.34
CA VAL A 324 -11.37 14.69 15.31
C VAL A 324 -10.56 15.84 15.92
N ASN A 325 -10.87 16.28 17.14
CA ASN A 325 -10.13 17.36 17.79
C ASN A 325 -8.74 16.87 18.22
N GLN A 326 -8.64 15.60 18.65
CA GLN A 326 -7.34 14.98 18.92
C GLN A 326 -6.47 14.93 17.66
N VAL A 327 -7.05 14.57 16.51
CA VAL A 327 -6.32 14.60 15.22
C VAL A 327 -5.84 16.01 14.89
N ARG A 328 -6.70 17.03 15.04
CA ARG A 328 -6.33 18.45 14.83
C ARG A 328 -5.16 18.86 15.72
N SER A 329 -5.26 18.54 17.01
CA SER A 329 -4.23 18.88 18.01
C SER A 329 -2.89 18.20 17.70
N MET A 330 -2.90 16.93 17.28
CA MET A 330 -1.67 16.21 16.94
C MET A 330 -1.01 16.73 15.66
N ILE A 331 -1.78 17.14 14.65
CA ILE A 331 -1.24 17.80 13.45
C ILE A 331 -0.57 19.12 13.83
N GLN A 332 -1.23 19.94 14.65
CA GLN A 332 -0.67 21.22 15.12
C GLN A 332 0.59 21.03 15.97
N LEU A 333 0.56 20.09 16.91
CA LEU A 333 1.69 19.79 17.79
C LEU A 333 2.90 19.26 16.99
N THR A 334 2.66 18.39 15.98
CA THR A 334 3.70 17.90 15.07
C THR A 334 4.45 19.07 14.42
N ARG A 335 3.71 20.05 13.89
CA ARG A 335 4.29 21.24 13.28
C ARG A 335 5.01 22.15 14.29
N GLN A 336 4.46 22.32 15.49
CA GLN A 336 5.08 23.08 16.57
C GLN A 336 6.44 22.47 17.00
N LYS A 337 6.56 21.13 16.96
CA LYS A 337 7.82 20.41 17.20
C LYS A 337 8.81 20.54 16.04
N GLY A 338 8.46 21.22 14.94
CA GLY A 338 9.30 21.39 13.76
C GLY A 338 9.40 20.15 12.88
N LEU A 339 8.39 19.28 12.92
CA LEU A 339 8.20 18.15 12.03
C LEU A 339 7.15 18.52 10.97
N GLU A 340 7.29 18.02 9.75
CA GLU A 340 6.25 18.17 8.75
C GLU A 340 5.06 17.25 9.06
N ALA A 341 3.84 17.80 8.98
CA ALA A 341 2.61 17.04 9.17
C ALA A 341 1.92 16.81 7.82
N GLY A 342 1.76 15.54 7.44
CA GLY A 342 0.90 15.10 6.36
C GLY A 342 -0.41 14.51 6.90
N THR A 343 -1.48 14.51 6.10
CA THR A 343 -2.73 13.83 6.47
C THR A 343 -3.44 13.24 5.25
N PHE A 344 -4.19 12.16 5.50
CA PHE A 344 -5.02 11.49 4.51
C PHE A 344 -6.48 11.85 4.75
N ILE A 345 -7.21 12.12 3.66
CA ILE A 345 -8.64 12.42 3.65
C ILE A 345 -9.34 11.49 2.67
N MET A 346 -10.50 11.00 3.05
CA MET A 346 -11.40 10.20 2.22
C MET A 346 -12.76 10.92 2.11
N LEU A 347 -13.23 11.16 0.89
CA LEU A 347 -14.56 11.69 0.61
C LEU A 347 -15.46 10.62 0.00
N GLY A 348 -16.77 10.79 0.10
CA GLY A 348 -17.74 9.86 -0.47
C GLY A 348 -17.92 8.57 0.32
N TYR A 349 -17.61 8.57 1.60
CA TYR A 349 -17.97 7.46 2.49
C TYR A 349 -19.51 7.40 2.63
N PRO A 350 -20.12 6.20 2.80
CA PRO A 350 -21.56 6.08 2.96
C PRO A 350 -22.12 6.99 4.05
N GLY A 351 -23.16 7.78 3.71
CA GLY A 351 -23.80 8.71 4.63
C GLY A 351 -23.13 10.09 4.77
N GLU A 352 -22.03 10.35 4.05
CA GLU A 352 -21.39 11.68 4.04
C GLU A 352 -22.26 12.70 3.33
N THR A 353 -22.45 13.86 3.95
CA THR A 353 -23.22 14.99 3.44
C THR A 353 -22.31 16.19 3.10
N GLU A 354 -22.88 17.25 2.52
CA GLU A 354 -22.14 18.48 2.22
C GLU A 354 -21.58 19.12 3.50
N GLU A 355 -22.35 19.08 4.59
CA GLU A 355 -21.96 19.58 5.91
C GLU A 355 -20.73 18.82 6.44
N ASP A 356 -20.67 17.49 6.27
CA ASP A 356 -19.52 16.68 6.67
C ASP A 356 -18.25 17.05 5.86
N ILE A 357 -18.43 17.43 4.59
CA ILE A 357 -17.34 17.93 3.74
C ILE A 357 -16.89 19.33 4.19
N GLU A 358 -17.82 20.21 4.59
CA GLU A 358 -17.51 21.53 5.18
C GLU A 358 -16.72 21.36 6.49
N GLU A 359 -17.10 20.41 7.35
CA GLU A 359 -16.33 20.06 8.56
C GLU A 359 -14.92 19.57 8.22
N THR A 360 -14.76 18.82 7.12
CA THR A 360 -13.46 18.37 6.63
C THR A 360 -12.61 19.54 6.12
N ILE A 361 -13.20 20.51 5.42
CA ILE A 361 -12.52 21.76 5.04
C ILE A 361 -12.11 22.54 6.29
N HIS A 362 -13.01 22.66 7.27
CA HIS A 362 -12.72 23.33 8.54
C HIS A 362 -11.58 22.64 9.28
N HIS A 363 -11.60 21.30 9.35
CA HIS A 363 -10.52 20.49 9.94
C HIS A 363 -9.16 20.79 9.30
N LEU A 364 -9.08 20.77 7.97
CA LEU A 364 -7.84 21.04 7.25
C LEU A 364 -7.35 22.49 7.40
N LYS A 365 -8.27 23.47 7.42
CA LYS A 365 -7.93 24.88 7.66
C LYS A 365 -7.39 25.10 9.07
N THR A 366 -8.03 24.50 10.09
CA THR A 366 -7.69 24.68 11.50
C THR A 366 -6.41 23.94 11.87
N SER A 367 -6.28 22.68 11.47
CA SER A 367 -5.06 21.90 11.75
C SER A 367 -3.87 22.33 10.89
N ASN A 368 -4.12 22.89 9.72
CA ASN A 368 -3.15 23.43 8.78
C ASN A 368 -1.95 22.48 8.49
N PRO A 369 -2.19 21.24 8.04
CA PRO A 369 -1.12 20.30 7.73
C PRO A 369 -0.23 20.83 6.59
N ASP A 370 1.06 20.45 6.56
CA ASP A 370 1.96 20.82 5.48
C ASP A 370 1.55 20.15 4.17
N HIS A 371 1.14 18.87 4.26
CA HIS A 371 0.70 18.05 3.14
C HIS A 371 -0.66 17.41 3.43
N PHE A 372 -1.46 17.21 2.40
CA PHE A 372 -2.66 16.37 2.49
C PHE A 372 -2.94 15.70 1.14
N THR A 373 -3.53 14.53 1.20
CA THR A 373 -4.04 13.80 0.03
C THR A 373 -5.51 13.48 0.22
N ILE A 374 -6.25 13.42 -0.89
CA ILE A 374 -7.68 13.11 -0.86
C ILE A 374 -7.93 11.94 -1.80
N THR A 375 -8.65 10.93 -1.30
CA THR A 375 -9.15 9.79 -2.07
C THR A 375 -10.67 9.77 -2.00
N ILE A 376 -11.36 9.43 -3.08
CA ILE A 376 -12.79 9.12 -3.04
C ILE A 376 -12.91 7.65 -2.63
N ALA A 377 -13.79 7.37 -1.66
CA ALA A 377 -14.02 6.03 -1.13
C ALA A 377 -14.38 5.04 -2.27
N TYR A 378 -13.78 3.88 -2.24
CA TYR A 378 -14.13 2.74 -3.09
C TYR A 378 -14.07 1.45 -2.27
N PRO A 379 -14.94 0.47 -2.56
CA PRO A 379 -15.03 -0.74 -1.76
C PRO A 379 -13.95 -1.73 -2.20
N ILE A 380 -13.07 -2.13 -1.28
CA ILE A 380 -12.09 -3.20 -1.50
C ILE A 380 -12.70 -4.49 -0.99
N LYS A 381 -12.75 -5.53 -1.81
CA LYS A 381 -13.32 -6.83 -1.44
C LYS A 381 -12.65 -7.38 -0.16
N GLY A 382 -13.47 -7.85 0.78
CA GLY A 382 -13.03 -8.33 2.09
C GLY A 382 -12.84 -7.24 3.15
N THR A 383 -13.28 -6.02 2.91
CA THR A 383 -13.36 -4.94 3.91
C THR A 383 -14.79 -4.72 4.38
N GLY A 384 -14.95 -4.18 5.59
CA GLY A 384 -16.28 -3.84 6.11
C GLY A 384 -17.02 -2.79 5.28
N LEU A 385 -16.30 -1.91 4.57
CA LEU A 385 -16.92 -1.01 3.60
C LEU A 385 -17.51 -1.79 2.42
N TYR A 386 -16.78 -2.77 1.88
CA TYR A 386 -17.29 -3.61 0.81
C TYR A 386 -18.57 -4.33 1.21
N GLU A 387 -18.58 -4.99 2.37
CA GLU A 387 -19.76 -5.68 2.92
C GLU A 387 -20.96 -4.73 3.10
N GLN A 388 -20.70 -3.50 3.53
CA GLN A 388 -21.74 -2.48 3.72
C GLN A 388 -22.39 -2.04 2.40
N VAL A 389 -21.66 -2.04 1.28
CA VAL A 389 -22.13 -1.47 0.00
C VAL A 389 -22.30 -2.51 -1.11
N GLU A 390 -22.02 -3.80 -0.85
CA GLU A 390 -22.08 -4.85 -1.87
C GLU A 390 -23.44 -4.93 -2.57
N ALA A 391 -24.53 -4.80 -1.82
CA ALA A 391 -25.90 -4.86 -2.36
C ALA A 391 -26.33 -3.59 -3.14
N VAL A 392 -25.57 -2.51 -3.04
CA VAL A 392 -25.88 -1.19 -3.67
C VAL A 392 -24.78 -0.75 -4.64
N GLN A 393 -24.03 -1.71 -5.19
CA GLN A 393 -23.05 -1.42 -6.24
C GLN A 393 -23.79 -0.98 -7.52
N THR A 394 -23.29 0.08 -8.15
CA THR A 394 -23.94 0.73 -9.31
C THR A 394 -23.27 0.40 -10.64
N VAL A 395 -22.12 -0.27 -10.63
CA VAL A 395 -21.34 -0.61 -11.81
C VAL A 395 -21.03 -2.11 -11.78
N GLU A 396 -21.50 -2.82 -12.79
CA GLU A 396 -21.03 -4.18 -13.10
C GLU A 396 -19.68 -4.07 -13.84
N ASN A 397 -18.63 -4.51 -13.21
CA ASN A 397 -17.29 -4.48 -13.79
C ASN A 397 -16.89 -5.91 -14.24
N ASP A 398 -16.36 -6.01 -15.45
CA ASP A 398 -15.66 -7.24 -15.85
C ASP A 398 -14.43 -7.41 -14.96
N TRP A 399 -14.39 -8.52 -14.23
CA TRP A 399 -13.33 -8.79 -13.28
C TRP A 399 -11.94 -8.85 -13.94
N ASN A 400 -11.85 -9.27 -15.21
CA ASN A 400 -10.57 -9.42 -15.92
C ASN A 400 -9.96 -8.09 -16.35
N THR A 401 -10.77 -7.06 -16.52
CA THR A 401 -10.34 -5.75 -17.07
C THR A 401 -10.44 -4.60 -16.10
N SER A 402 -11.03 -4.81 -14.92
CA SER A 402 -11.25 -3.78 -13.90
C SER A 402 -10.61 -4.13 -12.56
N THR A 403 -10.48 -3.13 -11.70
CA THR A 403 -10.01 -3.23 -10.33
C THR A 403 -11.11 -2.81 -9.35
N ASP A 404 -10.91 -3.02 -8.05
CA ASP A 404 -11.85 -2.50 -7.05
C ASP A 404 -11.92 -0.95 -7.03
N ARG A 405 -10.93 -0.25 -7.60
CA ARG A 405 -10.98 1.21 -7.79
C ARG A 405 -12.03 1.66 -8.80
N ASP A 406 -12.39 0.78 -9.74
CA ASP A 406 -13.39 1.04 -10.77
C ASP A 406 -14.80 0.72 -10.28
N ARG A 407 -14.92 0.09 -9.10
CA ARG A 407 -16.20 -0.17 -8.46
C ARG A 407 -16.80 1.11 -7.94
N ASP A 408 -18.10 1.25 -8.14
CA ASP A 408 -18.89 2.32 -7.59
C ASP A 408 -20.12 1.78 -6.84
N PHE A 409 -20.68 2.59 -5.96
CA PHE A 409 -21.83 2.22 -5.14
C PHE A 409 -22.74 3.41 -4.91
N GLU A 410 -23.98 3.18 -4.52
CA GLU A 410 -24.93 4.22 -4.19
C GLU A 410 -24.44 5.02 -2.96
N ARG A 411 -24.18 6.31 -3.17
CA ARG A 411 -23.75 7.28 -2.16
C ARG A 411 -24.85 8.28 -1.88
N THR A 412 -24.63 9.16 -0.90
CA THR A 412 -25.49 10.32 -0.64
C THR A 412 -25.61 11.21 -1.88
N TYR A 413 -24.53 11.33 -2.66
CA TYR A 413 -24.49 12.09 -3.91
C TYR A 413 -23.80 11.23 -5.01
N PRO A 414 -24.03 11.55 -6.30
CA PRO A 414 -23.43 10.83 -7.41
C PRO A 414 -21.88 10.99 -7.42
N ARG A 415 -21.19 10.09 -8.07
CA ARG A 415 -19.71 10.10 -8.15
C ARG A 415 -19.17 11.44 -8.65
N SER A 416 -19.78 12.03 -9.67
CA SER A 416 -19.37 13.33 -10.22
C SER A 416 -19.42 14.47 -9.21
N TYR A 417 -20.32 14.41 -8.23
CA TYR A 417 -20.37 15.38 -7.13
C TYR A 417 -19.07 15.35 -6.32
N TYR A 418 -18.55 14.15 -6.00
CA TYR A 418 -17.33 14.00 -5.22
C TYR A 418 -16.07 14.42 -6.00
N ASP A 419 -16.06 14.29 -7.33
CA ASP A 419 -14.98 14.83 -8.15
C ASP A 419 -14.91 16.36 -8.06
N TYR A 420 -16.05 17.04 -8.00
CA TYR A 420 -16.11 18.48 -7.71
C TYR A 420 -15.78 18.79 -6.24
N ALA A 421 -16.24 17.96 -5.30
CA ALA A 421 -15.95 18.15 -3.87
C ALA A 421 -14.44 18.08 -3.59
N VAL A 422 -13.71 17.14 -4.19
CA VAL A 422 -12.23 17.10 -4.10
C VAL A 422 -11.62 18.42 -4.57
N ARG A 423 -12.08 18.95 -5.71
CA ARG A 423 -11.60 20.24 -6.25
C ARG A 423 -11.93 21.39 -5.31
N TRP A 424 -13.11 21.38 -4.71
CA TRP A 424 -13.54 22.38 -3.75
C TRP A 424 -12.66 22.36 -2.50
N VAL A 425 -12.49 21.20 -1.85
CA VAL A 425 -11.64 21.05 -0.66
C VAL A 425 -10.21 21.52 -0.94
N VAL A 426 -9.59 21.03 -2.02
CA VAL A 426 -8.21 21.38 -2.37
C VAL A 426 -8.05 22.89 -2.58
N ASN A 427 -8.96 23.52 -3.32
CA ASN A 427 -8.84 24.94 -3.61
C ASN A 427 -9.16 25.83 -2.39
N GLU A 428 -10.15 25.47 -1.56
CA GLU A 428 -10.46 26.20 -0.32
C GLU A 428 -9.31 26.14 0.70
N VAL A 429 -8.71 24.95 0.90
CA VAL A 429 -7.59 24.80 1.83
C VAL A 429 -6.35 25.53 1.32
N ASN A 430 -6.03 25.40 0.03
CA ASN A 430 -4.88 26.08 -0.54
C ASN A 430 -5.06 27.61 -0.58
N TYR A 431 -6.28 28.11 -0.83
CA TYR A 431 -6.60 29.53 -0.68
C TYR A 431 -6.36 30.00 0.75
N HIS A 432 -6.85 29.25 1.76
CA HIS A 432 -6.61 29.57 3.16
C HIS A 432 -5.12 29.63 3.50
N LYS A 433 -4.30 28.70 2.97
CA LYS A 433 -2.84 28.75 3.14
C LYS A 433 -2.22 30.03 2.54
N GLN A 434 -2.75 30.56 1.42
CA GLN A 434 -2.30 31.85 0.89
C GLN A 434 -2.70 33.01 1.81
N VAL A 435 -3.91 32.95 2.39
CA VAL A 435 -4.36 33.97 3.39
C VAL A 435 -3.42 34.00 4.58
N LEU A 436 -3.06 32.84 5.13
CA LEU A 436 -2.11 32.73 6.25
C LEU A 436 -0.72 33.30 5.94
N LYS A 437 -0.33 33.31 4.66
CA LYS A 437 0.93 33.91 4.17
C LYS A 437 0.81 35.41 3.86
N GLY A 438 -0.37 36.04 4.09
CA GLY A 438 -0.63 37.43 3.73
C GLY A 438 -0.76 37.66 2.20
N GLN A 439 -0.99 36.59 1.42
CA GLN A 439 -1.01 36.60 -0.05
C GLN A 439 -2.42 36.45 -0.63
N GLN A 440 -3.47 36.86 0.12
CA GLN A 440 -4.90 36.70 -0.27
C GLN A 440 -5.30 37.40 -1.58
N PHE A 441 -4.55 38.41 -1.98
CA PHE A 441 -4.81 39.20 -3.21
C PHE A 441 -3.88 38.78 -4.39
N SER A 442 -3.05 37.72 -4.21
CA SER A 442 -2.22 37.23 -5.30
C SER A 442 -3.04 36.59 -6.41
N LEU A 443 -2.50 36.58 -7.63
CA LEU A 443 -3.11 35.87 -8.77
C LEU A 443 -3.36 34.39 -8.46
N ALA A 444 -2.45 33.75 -7.72
CA ALA A 444 -2.60 32.37 -7.27
C ALA A 444 -3.80 32.20 -6.33
N ALA A 445 -3.93 33.06 -5.33
CA ALA A 445 -5.06 33.05 -4.39
C ALA A 445 -6.40 33.30 -5.11
N THR A 446 -6.45 34.29 -6.00
CA THR A 446 -7.65 34.59 -6.81
C THR A 446 -8.04 33.37 -7.67
N LYS A 447 -7.08 32.75 -8.35
CA LYS A 447 -7.31 31.52 -9.15
C LYS A 447 -7.86 30.38 -8.30
N MET A 448 -7.31 30.17 -7.10
CA MET A 448 -7.78 29.14 -6.17
C MET A 448 -9.22 29.44 -5.72
N LYS A 449 -9.53 30.69 -5.35
CA LYS A 449 -10.90 31.08 -4.92
C LYS A 449 -11.92 30.93 -6.05
N THR A 450 -11.59 31.36 -7.27
CA THR A 450 -12.45 31.14 -8.44
C THR A 450 -12.71 29.66 -8.72
N LYS A 451 -11.65 28.81 -8.66
CA LYS A 451 -11.81 27.37 -8.83
C LYS A 451 -12.65 26.72 -7.72
N SER A 452 -12.52 27.21 -6.48
CA SER A 452 -13.36 26.75 -5.37
C SER A 452 -14.84 27.05 -5.60
N VAL A 453 -15.17 28.29 -6.01
CA VAL A 453 -16.55 28.69 -6.33
C VAL A 453 -17.11 27.86 -7.51
N ALA A 454 -16.33 27.69 -8.56
CA ALA A 454 -16.72 26.88 -9.72
C ALA A 454 -16.95 25.40 -9.33
N ALA A 455 -16.11 24.86 -8.45
CA ALA A 455 -16.28 23.50 -7.96
C ALA A 455 -17.58 23.35 -7.13
N LYS A 456 -17.89 24.31 -6.25
CA LYS A 456 -19.16 24.31 -5.49
C LYS A 456 -20.38 24.41 -6.40
N ALA A 457 -20.33 25.23 -7.47
CA ALA A 457 -21.37 25.28 -8.48
C ALA A 457 -21.49 23.93 -9.24
N GLY A 458 -20.37 23.25 -9.57
CA GLY A 458 -20.37 21.93 -10.15
C GLY A 458 -20.99 20.87 -9.24
N MET A 459 -20.74 20.92 -7.93
CA MET A 459 -21.41 20.07 -6.93
C MET A 459 -22.93 20.26 -6.96
N ALA A 460 -23.41 21.53 -6.95
CA ALA A 460 -24.83 21.84 -7.00
C ALA A 460 -25.48 21.34 -8.31
N TYR A 461 -24.78 21.47 -9.43
CA TYR A 461 -25.20 20.91 -10.72
C TYR A 461 -25.31 19.38 -10.67
N ALA A 462 -24.26 18.70 -10.25
CA ALA A 462 -24.23 17.23 -10.16
C ALA A 462 -25.33 16.69 -9.23
N LYS A 463 -25.61 17.36 -8.12
CA LYS A 463 -26.71 17.01 -7.18
C LYS A 463 -28.11 17.12 -7.79
N ARG A 464 -28.29 17.98 -8.81
CA ARG A 464 -29.61 18.29 -9.40
C ARG A 464 -29.93 17.41 -10.61
N PHE A 465 -28.93 16.92 -11.33
CA PHE A 465 -29.10 16.29 -12.65
C PHE A 465 -28.59 14.82 -12.68
N SER A 466 -28.48 14.17 -11.55
CA SER A 466 -28.09 12.75 -11.42
C SER A 466 -29.24 11.89 -10.98
#